data_75bc79f791ec1900943eafe9a888c313
#
_entry.id   75bc79f791ec1900943eafe9a888c313
#
_cell.length_a   1.000
_cell.length_b   1.000
_cell.length_c   1.000
_cell.angle_alpha   90.00
_cell.angle_beta   90.00
_cell.angle_gamma   90.00
#
_symmetry.space_group_name_H-M   'P 1'
#
loop_
_entity.id
_entity.type
_entity.pdbx_description
1 polymer ?
#
loop_
_entity_poly.entity_id
_entity_poly.type
_entity_poly.pdbx_seq_one_letter_code
_entity_poly.pdbx_strand_id
1 'polypeptide(L)'
;MCIFYFLNSMPFDEHLPLMEEQLESLPDLGVDGLIAADPGVIHLSRRLCPSVELHLSTQAHSVNASAVAFWKEVGVKRINLARELGKDAMLRLIRQFPDMDFEVFVHGAMCLSLSGHCLISEWANHRAANLGLCTQPCRFEYRGMKLTVEEAVRQDGAFLDVTQGEDFSAVWAPMDLCLVRWIRDLAAMRPAALKLEGRTKSGGYVAQVTDVYRTALRRAAADPENRDPSGDDALVEELFHTSSRPLCSGFFLPQRRVENVPSAFRPHPVAARLIEPSGNGGWQIQVRSPWNAGDDAALLLPGMHRPKLEAGTYVLENHRGEKTDRLNPGMTGTLYCDIENLRPGLYVRA
;
A
#
# COMPACT_ATOMS: atom_id res chain seq x y z
N MET A 1 1.24 -17.11 -9.64
CA MET A 1 0.89 -15.72 -9.26
C MET A 1 -0.46 -15.44 -9.86
N CYS A 2 -1.44 -15.01 -9.06
CA CYS A 2 -2.76 -14.64 -9.58
C CYS A 2 -2.77 -13.18 -10.02
N ILE A 3 -3.51 -12.87 -11.10
CA ILE A 3 -3.65 -11.54 -11.66
C ILE A 3 -5.13 -11.16 -11.66
N PHE A 4 -5.45 -10.04 -11.02
CA PHE A 4 -6.82 -9.53 -10.96
C PHE A 4 -6.96 -8.23 -11.74
N TYR A 5 -8.02 -8.13 -12.52
CA TYR A 5 -8.37 -6.92 -13.25
C TYR A 5 -9.20 -6.00 -12.37
N PHE A 6 -8.81 -4.72 -12.29
CA PHE A 6 -9.53 -3.73 -11.50
C PHE A 6 -10.42 -2.86 -12.38
N LEU A 7 -11.73 -2.96 -12.19
CA LEU A 7 -12.72 -2.10 -12.82
C LEU A 7 -13.58 -1.43 -11.73
N ASN A 8 -12.91 -0.60 -10.92
CA ASN A 8 -13.51 0.05 -9.75
C ASN A 8 -14.16 1.40 -10.04
N SER A 9 -14.17 1.83 -11.29
CA SER A 9 -14.84 3.07 -11.69
C SER A 9 -16.35 2.93 -11.48
N MET A 10 -16.99 4.03 -11.11
CA MET A 10 -18.44 4.20 -11.11
C MET A 10 -18.82 4.97 -12.37
N PRO A 11 -19.13 4.27 -13.47
CA PRO A 11 -19.28 4.88 -14.78
C PRO A 11 -20.59 5.66 -14.90
N PHE A 12 -20.58 6.68 -15.75
CA PHE A 12 -21.78 7.24 -16.34
C PHE A 12 -22.15 6.45 -17.61
N ASP A 13 -23.36 6.64 -18.12
CA ASP A 13 -23.86 5.89 -19.28
C ASP A 13 -22.92 5.96 -20.51
N GLU A 14 -22.28 7.11 -20.75
CA GLU A 14 -21.33 7.28 -21.84
C GLU A 14 -20.05 6.42 -21.72
N HIS A 15 -19.74 5.92 -20.53
CA HIS A 15 -18.57 5.07 -20.29
C HIS A 15 -18.89 3.57 -20.46
N LEU A 16 -20.18 3.18 -20.42
CA LEU A 16 -20.59 1.78 -20.43
C LEU A 16 -20.12 1.02 -21.70
N PRO A 17 -20.17 1.57 -22.93
CA PRO A 17 -19.70 0.85 -24.11
C PRO A 17 -18.24 0.42 -24.00
N LEU A 18 -17.37 1.30 -23.49
CA LEU A 18 -15.94 0.97 -23.27
C LEU A 18 -15.78 -0.12 -22.22
N MET A 19 -16.61 -0.11 -21.17
CA MET A 19 -16.56 -1.14 -20.13
C MET A 19 -17.07 -2.49 -20.62
N GLU A 20 -18.09 -2.51 -21.47
CA GLU A 20 -18.56 -3.74 -22.11
C GLU A 20 -17.45 -4.38 -22.95
N GLU A 21 -16.77 -3.60 -23.80
CA GLU A 21 -15.62 -4.06 -24.58
C GLU A 21 -14.50 -4.64 -23.69
N GLN A 22 -14.17 -3.93 -22.58
CA GLN A 22 -13.17 -4.41 -21.64
C GLN A 22 -13.60 -5.73 -20.98
N LEU A 23 -14.86 -5.84 -20.52
CA LEU A 23 -15.38 -7.05 -19.89
C LEU A 23 -15.39 -8.25 -20.84
N GLU A 24 -15.77 -8.06 -22.10
CA GLU A 24 -15.75 -9.11 -23.12
C GLU A 24 -14.34 -9.64 -23.38
N SER A 25 -13.32 -8.81 -23.26
CA SER A 25 -11.92 -9.19 -23.48
C SER A 25 -11.29 -9.95 -22.31
N LEU A 26 -11.85 -9.89 -21.08
CA LEU A 26 -11.23 -10.46 -19.87
C LEU A 26 -10.95 -11.98 -19.93
N PRO A 27 -11.84 -12.82 -20.50
CA PRO A 27 -11.56 -14.24 -20.59
C PRO A 27 -10.31 -14.55 -21.42
N ASP A 28 -10.07 -13.77 -22.50
CA ASP A 28 -8.92 -13.96 -23.39
C ASP A 28 -7.61 -13.44 -22.77
N LEU A 29 -7.69 -12.48 -21.85
CA LEU A 29 -6.53 -11.96 -21.12
C LEU A 29 -6.02 -12.93 -20.06
N GLY A 30 -6.78 -13.99 -19.72
CA GLY A 30 -6.36 -15.01 -18.76
C GLY A 30 -6.19 -14.48 -17.32
N VAL A 31 -7.00 -13.49 -16.94
CA VAL A 31 -7.02 -12.97 -15.57
C VAL A 31 -7.72 -13.95 -14.62
N ASP A 32 -7.27 -14.03 -13.38
CA ASP A 32 -7.85 -14.91 -12.36
C ASP A 32 -9.17 -14.37 -11.77
N GLY A 33 -9.42 -13.08 -11.91
CA GLY A 33 -10.67 -12.48 -11.44
C GLY A 33 -10.78 -10.98 -11.74
N LEU A 34 -12.00 -10.49 -11.59
CA LEU A 34 -12.39 -9.08 -11.75
C LEU A 34 -12.72 -8.49 -10.38
N ILE A 35 -12.17 -7.34 -10.07
CA ILE A 35 -12.53 -6.56 -8.87
C ILE A 35 -13.36 -5.35 -9.31
N ALA A 36 -14.63 -5.29 -8.90
CA ALA A 36 -15.55 -4.23 -9.23
C ALA A 36 -16.30 -3.69 -8.00
N ALA A 37 -16.84 -2.48 -8.09
CA ALA A 37 -17.64 -1.84 -7.04
C ALA A 37 -19.04 -1.44 -7.52
N ASP A 38 -19.15 -0.99 -8.75
CA ASP A 38 -20.39 -0.46 -9.30
C ASP A 38 -21.39 -1.58 -9.62
N PRO A 39 -22.65 -1.50 -9.16
CA PRO A 39 -23.64 -2.55 -9.42
C PRO A 39 -23.94 -2.78 -10.91
N GLY A 40 -23.88 -1.74 -11.74
CA GLY A 40 -24.07 -1.84 -13.20
C GLY A 40 -22.94 -2.62 -13.85
N VAL A 41 -21.67 -2.31 -13.48
CA VAL A 41 -20.50 -3.05 -13.95
C VAL A 41 -20.56 -4.52 -13.49
N ILE A 42 -20.97 -4.76 -12.24
CA ILE A 42 -21.16 -6.12 -11.71
C ILE A 42 -22.23 -6.89 -12.49
N HIS A 43 -23.35 -6.23 -12.80
CA HIS A 43 -24.41 -6.82 -13.62
C HIS A 43 -23.90 -7.18 -15.03
N LEU A 44 -23.19 -6.27 -15.67
CA LEU A 44 -22.59 -6.49 -16.99
C LEU A 44 -21.55 -7.62 -16.97
N SER A 45 -20.69 -7.68 -15.96
CA SER A 45 -19.66 -8.73 -15.85
C SER A 45 -20.27 -10.14 -15.76
N ARG A 46 -21.39 -10.28 -15.05
CA ARG A 46 -22.10 -11.54 -14.94
C ARG A 46 -22.65 -12.05 -16.29
N ARG A 47 -22.94 -11.12 -17.19
CA ARG A 47 -23.48 -11.41 -18.54
C ARG A 47 -22.36 -11.63 -19.55
N LEU A 48 -21.31 -10.77 -19.54
CA LEU A 48 -20.31 -10.72 -20.61
C LEU A 48 -19.08 -11.60 -20.33
N CYS A 49 -18.70 -11.77 -19.05
CA CYS A 49 -17.55 -12.60 -18.68
C CYS A 49 -17.87 -13.53 -17.47
N PRO A 50 -18.90 -14.40 -17.56
CA PRO A 50 -19.36 -15.23 -16.43
C PRO A 50 -18.32 -16.25 -15.95
N SER A 51 -17.30 -16.56 -16.72
CA SER A 51 -16.19 -17.44 -16.38
C SER A 51 -15.13 -16.77 -15.50
N VAL A 52 -15.09 -15.42 -15.45
CA VAL A 52 -14.14 -14.68 -14.65
C VAL A 52 -14.68 -14.53 -13.22
N GLU A 53 -13.86 -14.88 -12.23
CA GLU A 53 -14.27 -14.79 -10.83
C GLU A 53 -14.50 -13.33 -10.41
N LEU A 54 -15.66 -13.06 -9.78
CA LEU A 54 -16.06 -11.72 -9.37
C LEU A 54 -15.68 -11.45 -7.91
N HIS A 55 -14.86 -10.43 -7.68
CA HIS A 55 -14.49 -9.92 -6.38
C HIS A 55 -15.09 -8.53 -6.16
N LEU A 56 -15.64 -8.32 -4.97
CA LEU A 56 -16.19 -7.02 -4.58
C LEU A 56 -15.12 -6.10 -4.04
N SER A 57 -15.04 -4.91 -4.59
CA SER A 57 -14.15 -3.86 -4.10
C SER A 57 -14.60 -3.32 -2.74
N THR A 58 -13.65 -2.82 -1.95
CA THR A 58 -13.93 -2.04 -0.72
C THR A 58 -14.83 -0.82 -0.97
N GLN A 59 -14.85 -0.29 -2.20
CA GLN A 59 -15.69 0.86 -2.59
C GLN A 59 -17.19 0.55 -2.56
N ALA A 60 -17.59 -0.74 -2.53
CA ALA A 60 -18.99 -1.14 -2.33
C ALA A 60 -19.42 -1.12 -0.85
N HIS A 61 -18.55 -0.74 0.08
CA HIS A 61 -18.83 -0.51 1.52
C HIS A 61 -19.57 -1.64 2.21
N SER A 62 -19.16 -2.91 2.00
CA SER A 62 -19.75 -4.05 2.69
C SER A 62 -19.31 -4.08 4.16
N VAL A 63 -20.15 -3.59 5.05
CA VAL A 63 -19.84 -3.40 6.49
C VAL A 63 -20.75 -4.23 7.41
N ASN A 64 -21.70 -4.98 6.89
CA ASN A 64 -22.64 -5.76 7.68
C ASN A 64 -23.04 -7.09 6.99
N ALA A 65 -23.62 -7.98 7.77
CA ALA A 65 -23.98 -9.34 7.32
C ALA A 65 -25.01 -9.34 6.18
N SER A 66 -25.98 -8.42 6.18
CA SER A 66 -26.98 -8.36 5.13
C SER A 66 -26.38 -7.94 3.78
N ALA A 67 -25.42 -7.01 3.80
CA ALA A 67 -24.68 -6.65 2.59
C ALA A 67 -23.84 -7.83 2.06
N VAL A 68 -23.18 -8.57 2.95
CA VAL A 68 -22.43 -9.78 2.55
C VAL A 68 -23.36 -10.83 1.95
N ALA A 69 -24.52 -11.09 2.57
CA ALA A 69 -25.52 -12.05 2.05
C ALA A 69 -25.99 -11.63 0.65
N PHE A 70 -26.36 -10.36 0.47
CA PHE A 70 -26.75 -9.82 -0.83
C PHE A 70 -25.69 -10.06 -1.91
N TRP A 71 -24.44 -9.69 -1.65
CA TRP A 71 -23.37 -9.86 -2.62
C TRP A 71 -23.06 -11.34 -2.92
N LYS A 72 -23.23 -12.21 -1.93
CA LYS A 72 -23.15 -13.65 -2.12
C LYS A 72 -24.22 -14.16 -3.09
N GLU A 73 -25.48 -13.70 -2.94
CA GLU A 73 -26.59 -14.03 -3.85
C GLU A 73 -26.33 -13.50 -5.27
N VAL A 74 -25.72 -12.33 -5.40
CA VAL A 74 -25.28 -11.78 -6.70
C VAL A 74 -24.20 -12.66 -7.34
N GLY A 75 -23.50 -13.50 -6.58
CA GLY A 75 -22.46 -14.42 -7.06
C GLY A 75 -21.05 -13.90 -6.93
N VAL A 76 -20.84 -12.92 -6.05
CA VAL A 76 -19.50 -12.48 -5.63
C VAL A 76 -18.83 -13.62 -4.88
N LYS A 77 -17.55 -13.89 -5.19
CA LYS A 77 -16.73 -14.92 -4.56
C LYS A 77 -15.87 -14.40 -3.44
N ARG A 78 -15.36 -13.19 -3.57
CA ARG A 78 -14.52 -12.54 -2.57
C ARG A 78 -14.98 -11.12 -2.29
N ILE A 79 -14.99 -10.73 -1.02
CA ILE A 79 -15.32 -9.36 -0.58
C ILE A 79 -14.08 -8.73 0.03
N ASN A 80 -13.63 -7.60 -0.54
CA ASN A 80 -12.65 -6.75 0.09
C ASN A 80 -13.36 -5.87 1.14
N LEU A 81 -13.15 -6.21 2.42
CA LEU A 81 -13.82 -5.56 3.53
C LEU A 81 -13.46 -4.07 3.61
N ALA A 82 -14.45 -3.28 4.03
CA ALA A 82 -14.26 -1.86 4.25
C ALA A 82 -13.22 -1.59 5.36
N ARG A 83 -12.37 -0.57 5.17
CA ARG A 83 -11.32 -0.18 6.13
C ARG A 83 -11.88 0.40 7.42
N GLU A 84 -13.13 0.78 7.41
CA GLU A 84 -13.90 1.32 8.53
C GLU A 84 -14.31 0.24 9.55
N LEU A 85 -14.19 -1.05 9.18
CA LEU A 85 -14.48 -2.15 10.08
C LEU A 85 -13.37 -2.35 11.13
N GLY A 86 -13.79 -2.43 12.41
CA GLY A 86 -12.90 -2.85 13.48
C GLY A 86 -12.72 -4.37 13.53
N LYS A 87 -11.69 -4.81 14.28
CA LYS A 87 -11.29 -6.21 14.44
C LYS A 87 -12.46 -7.16 14.71
N ASP A 88 -13.31 -6.82 15.69
CA ASP A 88 -14.41 -7.71 16.11
C ASP A 88 -15.53 -7.80 15.06
N ALA A 89 -15.77 -6.72 14.33
CA ALA A 89 -16.75 -6.72 13.24
C ALA A 89 -16.26 -7.58 12.07
N MET A 90 -14.99 -7.46 11.68
CA MET A 90 -14.38 -8.33 10.67
C MET A 90 -14.48 -9.79 11.07
N LEU A 91 -14.11 -10.13 12.32
CA LEU A 91 -14.15 -11.51 12.83
C LEU A 91 -15.56 -12.07 12.81
N ARG A 92 -16.58 -11.28 13.16
CA ARG A 92 -18.00 -11.73 13.09
C ARG A 92 -18.39 -12.06 11.67
N LEU A 93 -18.07 -11.21 10.70
CA LEU A 93 -18.43 -11.45 9.28
C LEU A 93 -17.74 -12.71 8.75
N ILE A 94 -16.43 -12.87 8.99
CA ILE A 94 -15.66 -14.03 8.53
C ILE A 94 -16.23 -15.32 9.11
N ARG A 95 -16.60 -15.34 10.39
CA ARG A 95 -17.20 -16.53 11.04
C ARG A 95 -18.61 -16.84 10.57
N GLN A 96 -19.39 -15.80 10.28
CA GLN A 96 -20.78 -15.96 9.84
C GLN A 96 -20.89 -16.48 8.40
N PHE A 97 -19.89 -16.21 7.56
CA PHE A 97 -19.86 -16.59 6.15
C PHE A 97 -18.60 -17.41 5.82
N PRO A 98 -18.47 -18.65 6.32
CA PRO A 98 -17.25 -19.44 6.17
C PRO A 98 -16.95 -19.88 4.73
N ASP A 99 -17.92 -19.80 3.85
CA ASP A 99 -17.86 -20.12 2.42
C ASP A 99 -17.70 -18.85 1.53
N MET A 100 -17.51 -17.68 2.14
CA MET A 100 -17.17 -16.43 1.45
C MET A 100 -15.71 -16.08 1.69
N ASP A 101 -14.98 -15.79 0.63
CA ASP A 101 -13.63 -15.25 0.73
C ASP A 101 -13.66 -13.81 1.20
N PHE A 102 -12.86 -13.48 2.21
CA PHE A 102 -12.66 -12.11 2.66
C PHE A 102 -11.23 -11.65 2.43
N GLU A 103 -11.08 -10.45 1.90
CA GLU A 103 -9.81 -9.74 1.76
C GLU A 103 -9.78 -8.54 2.69
N VAL A 104 -8.67 -8.35 3.43
CA VAL A 104 -8.53 -7.32 4.45
C VAL A 104 -7.34 -6.43 4.14
N PHE A 105 -7.54 -5.11 4.09
CA PHE A 105 -6.42 -4.18 4.03
C PHE A 105 -5.60 -4.20 5.31
N VAL A 106 -4.28 -4.28 5.17
CA VAL A 106 -3.36 -4.33 6.31
C VAL A 106 -2.29 -3.24 6.26
N HIS A 107 -2.07 -2.62 5.08
CA HIS A 107 -1.06 -1.57 4.95
C HIS A 107 -1.39 -0.59 3.83
N GLY A 108 -0.96 0.65 4.04
CA GLY A 108 -0.93 1.69 3.04
C GLY A 108 -1.94 2.81 3.24
N ALA A 109 -2.11 3.63 2.24
CA ALA A 109 -2.85 4.87 2.31
C ALA A 109 -4.32 4.69 2.70
N MET A 110 -4.75 5.37 3.77
CA MET A 110 -6.17 5.50 4.09
C MET A 110 -6.80 6.68 3.36
N CYS A 111 -8.08 6.58 3.02
CA CYS A 111 -8.86 7.68 2.50
C CYS A 111 -9.42 8.54 3.64
N LEU A 112 -9.54 9.84 3.41
CA LEU A 112 -10.22 10.76 4.34
C LEU A 112 -11.72 10.47 4.44
N SER A 113 -12.33 10.15 3.31
CA SER A 113 -13.74 9.78 3.22
C SER A 113 -13.92 8.27 3.18
N LEU A 114 -15.15 7.80 3.23
CA LEU A 114 -15.47 6.42 2.88
C LEU A 114 -14.83 6.06 1.54
N SER A 115 -14.18 4.91 1.47
CA SER A 115 -13.29 4.51 0.37
C SER A 115 -13.92 4.76 -1.01
N GLY A 116 -13.31 5.64 -1.82
CA GLY A 116 -13.75 5.97 -3.17
C GLY A 116 -14.87 7.03 -3.29
N HIS A 117 -15.54 7.41 -2.19
CA HIS A 117 -16.64 8.39 -2.18
C HIS A 117 -16.17 9.78 -1.74
N CYS A 118 -15.18 10.34 -2.43
CA CYS A 118 -14.60 11.64 -2.12
C CYS A 118 -14.73 12.60 -3.31
N LEU A 119 -15.27 13.78 -3.06
CA LEU A 119 -15.41 14.83 -4.07
C LEU A 119 -14.26 15.84 -4.07
N ILE A 120 -13.33 15.79 -3.09
CA ILE A 120 -12.28 16.82 -2.96
C ILE A 120 -11.39 16.87 -4.20
N SER A 121 -11.05 15.72 -4.80
CA SER A 121 -10.21 15.68 -5.99
C SER A 121 -10.91 16.24 -7.23
N GLU A 122 -12.20 15.99 -7.36
CA GLU A 122 -13.03 16.55 -8.42
C GLU A 122 -13.14 18.07 -8.27
N TRP A 123 -13.50 18.51 -7.05
CA TRP A 123 -13.64 19.93 -6.75
C TRP A 123 -12.36 20.74 -6.89
N ALA A 124 -11.22 20.19 -6.41
CA ALA A 124 -9.93 20.90 -6.41
C ALA A 124 -9.20 20.83 -7.76
N ASN A 125 -9.33 19.74 -8.51
CA ASN A 125 -8.45 19.44 -9.65
C ASN A 125 -9.22 18.90 -10.88
N HIS A 126 -10.55 18.92 -10.88
CA HIS A 126 -11.38 18.34 -11.93
C HIS A 126 -11.02 16.87 -12.27
N ARG A 127 -10.67 16.10 -11.23
CA ARG A 127 -10.24 14.70 -11.33
C ARG A 127 -11.12 13.84 -10.43
N ALA A 128 -12.11 13.19 -11.02
CA ALA A 128 -13.12 12.40 -10.32
C ALA A 128 -12.53 11.16 -9.63
N ALA A 129 -12.63 11.11 -8.30
CA ALA A 129 -12.11 9.99 -7.51
C ALA A 129 -12.87 8.68 -7.79
N ASN A 130 -14.18 8.75 -8.06
CA ASN A 130 -15.02 7.62 -8.44
C ASN A 130 -14.67 7.02 -9.80
N LEU A 131 -14.00 7.77 -10.69
CA LEU A 131 -13.45 7.29 -11.96
C LEU A 131 -11.99 6.82 -11.85
N GLY A 132 -11.46 6.68 -10.64
CA GLY A 132 -10.08 6.26 -10.41
C GLY A 132 -9.04 7.36 -10.63
N LEU A 133 -9.44 8.60 -10.86
CA LEU A 133 -8.57 9.72 -11.21
C LEU A 133 -8.15 10.58 -10.00
N CYS A 134 -8.32 10.09 -8.77
CA CYS A 134 -8.01 10.84 -7.56
C CYS A 134 -6.53 11.30 -7.53
N THR A 135 -6.32 12.61 -7.40
CA THR A 135 -4.99 13.24 -7.26
C THR A 135 -4.53 13.34 -5.80
N GLN A 136 -5.35 12.86 -4.86
CA GLN A 136 -5.07 12.88 -3.43
C GLN A 136 -4.85 14.29 -2.83
N PRO A 137 -5.70 15.31 -3.13
CA PRO A 137 -5.48 16.67 -2.63
C PRO A 137 -5.54 16.76 -1.11
N CYS A 138 -6.25 15.86 -0.41
CA CYS A 138 -6.21 15.77 1.05
C CYS A 138 -4.79 15.51 1.61
N ARG A 139 -3.81 15.29 0.75
CA ARG A 139 -2.43 14.96 1.06
C ARG A 139 -1.45 16.01 0.56
N PHE A 140 -1.92 17.08 -0.09
CA PHE A 140 -1.07 18.17 -0.53
C PHE A 140 -0.64 19.03 0.65
N GLU A 141 0.53 19.64 0.51
CA GLU A 141 0.97 20.72 1.38
C GLU A 141 0.27 22.01 0.95
N TYR A 142 -0.38 22.68 1.89
CA TYR A 142 -1.03 23.95 1.66
C TYR A 142 -0.30 25.05 2.41
N ARG A 143 0.13 26.11 1.70
CA ARG A 143 0.76 27.28 2.32
C ARG A 143 -0.28 28.36 2.62
N GLY A 144 -0.18 28.93 3.81
CA GLY A 144 -0.79 30.21 4.18
C GLY A 144 -2.25 30.15 4.52
N MET A 145 -2.57 29.76 5.72
CA MET A 145 -3.54 30.37 6.64
C MET A 145 -3.65 29.53 7.90
N LYS A 146 -3.67 30.18 9.06
CA LYS A 146 -4.11 29.57 10.30
C LYS A 146 -5.63 29.44 10.20
N LEU A 147 -6.12 28.30 9.71
CA LEU A 147 -7.55 27.99 9.72
C LEU A 147 -7.84 27.33 11.07
N THR A 148 -8.44 28.07 11.99
CA THR A 148 -9.09 27.48 13.16
C THR A 148 -10.55 27.26 12.77
N VAL A 149 -10.94 26.01 12.56
CA VAL A 149 -12.35 25.65 12.38
C VAL A 149 -12.86 25.25 13.75
N GLU A 150 -13.64 26.14 14.35
CA GLU A 150 -14.38 25.89 15.59
C GLU A 150 -15.84 25.56 15.21
N GLU A 151 -16.33 24.39 15.61
CA GLU A 151 -17.75 24.12 15.47
C GLU A 151 -18.53 24.88 16.56
N ALA A 152 -19.32 25.87 16.13
CA ALA A 152 -20.02 26.78 17.03
C ALA A 152 -21.19 26.15 17.81
N VAL A 153 -21.64 24.94 17.45
CA VAL A 153 -22.88 24.34 17.95
C VAL A 153 -22.68 23.15 18.87
N ARG A 154 -21.58 22.41 18.71
CA ARG A 154 -21.27 21.23 19.53
C ARG A 154 -19.99 21.45 20.31
N GLN A 155 -20.08 21.52 21.62
CA GLN A 155 -18.94 21.74 22.51
C GLN A 155 -18.17 20.45 22.85
N ASP A 156 -18.36 19.37 22.13
CA ASP A 156 -17.73 18.07 22.38
C ASP A 156 -16.38 17.86 21.64
N GLY A 157 -15.79 18.94 21.14
CA GLY A 157 -14.36 18.97 20.82
C GLY A 157 -13.93 18.11 19.65
N ALA A 158 -14.77 17.89 18.64
CA ALA A 158 -14.35 17.28 17.39
C ALA A 158 -13.49 18.28 16.59
N PHE A 159 -12.20 18.35 16.90
CA PHE A 159 -11.25 19.15 16.15
C PHE A 159 -10.80 18.41 14.90
N LEU A 160 -10.82 19.09 13.77
CA LEU A 160 -10.05 18.70 12.61
C LEU A 160 -8.60 19.02 12.92
N ASP A 161 -7.77 17.98 13.03
CA ASP A 161 -6.33 18.15 13.23
C ASP A 161 -5.72 18.89 12.04
N VAL A 162 -5.43 20.15 12.24
CA VAL A 162 -4.60 20.94 11.35
C VAL A 162 -3.16 20.82 11.84
N THR A 163 -2.35 20.01 11.18
CA THR A 163 -0.92 19.96 11.47
C THR A 163 -0.27 21.17 10.83
N GLN A 164 0.26 22.08 11.65
CA GLN A 164 1.02 23.23 11.18
C GLN A 164 2.52 22.93 11.33
N GLY A 165 3.24 22.84 10.20
CA GLY A 165 4.69 22.90 10.16
C GLY A 165 5.18 24.35 10.00
N GLU A 166 6.50 24.58 10.06
CA GLU A 166 7.07 25.92 9.89
C GLU A 166 6.72 26.51 8.51
N ASP A 167 6.64 25.69 7.47
CA ASP A 167 6.41 26.11 6.08
C ASP A 167 5.12 25.56 5.45
N PHE A 168 4.31 24.77 6.18
CA PHE A 168 3.11 24.15 5.61
C PHE A 168 2.01 23.93 6.65
N SER A 169 0.77 23.83 6.18
CA SER A 169 -0.37 23.36 6.96
C SER A 169 -0.99 22.15 6.25
N ALA A 170 -1.03 21.01 6.91
CA ALA A 170 -1.74 19.83 6.42
C ALA A 170 -3.14 19.79 7.03
N VAL A 171 -4.15 19.99 6.17
CA VAL A 171 -5.55 19.86 6.54
C VAL A 171 -6.02 18.47 6.13
N TRP A 172 -6.52 17.66 7.10
CA TRP A 172 -7.09 16.34 6.81
C TRP A 172 -6.13 15.29 6.22
N ALA A 173 -4.84 15.35 6.52
CA ALA A 173 -3.92 14.32 6.06
C ALA A 173 -4.17 13.00 6.80
N PRO A 174 -4.82 11.99 6.20
CA PRO A 174 -4.99 10.70 6.85
C PRO A 174 -3.64 10.02 7.02
N MET A 175 -3.44 9.38 8.17
CA MET A 175 -2.30 8.52 8.44
C MET A 175 -2.35 7.29 7.51
N ASP A 176 -1.22 6.62 7.33
CA ASP A 176 -1.21 5.36 6.60
C ASP A 176 -1.53 4.18 7.54
N LEU A 177 -2.34 3.23 7.06
CA LEU A 177 -2.67 2.01 7.80
C LEU A 177 -1.43 1.15 7.95
N CYS A 178 -1.22 0.60 9.15
CA CYS A 178 -0.18 -0.39 9.44
C CYS A 178 -0.68 -1.37 10.49
N LEU A 179 -0.93 -2.61 10.08
CA LEU A 179 -1.40 -3.68 10.96
C LEU A 179 -0.36 -4.78 11.19
N VAL A 180 0.92 -4.52 10.97
CA VAL A 180 1.98 -5.52 11.11
C VAL A 180 2.05 -6.11 12.52
N ARG A 181 1.82 -5.32 13.56
CA ARG A 181 1.80 -5.78 14.96
C ARG A 181 0.62 -6.73 15.26
N TRP A 182 -0.44 -6.66 14.47
CA TRP A 182 -1.64 -7.47 14.65
C TRP A 182 -1.72 -8.62 13.65
N ILE A 183 -0.60 -8.96 13.02
CA ILE A 183 -0.57 -10.01 11.99
C ILE A 183 -1.00 -11.37 12.54
N ARG A 184 -0.72 -11.67 13.81
CA ARG A 184 -1.17 -12.90 14.48
C ARG A 184 -2.67 -12.93 14.66
N ASP A 185 -3.27 -11.81 15.07
CA ASP A 185 -4.73 -11.69 15.16
C ASP A 185 -5.39 -11.86 13.79
N LEU A 186 -4.82 -11.24 12.77
CA LEU A 186 -5.29 -11.38 11.39
C LEU A 186 -5.15 -12.83 10.90
N ALA A 187 -4.03 -13.49 11.15
CA ALA A 187 -3.82 -14.88 10.81
C ALA A 187 -4.82 -15.82 11.53
N ALA A 188 -5.13 -15.52 12.80
CA ALA A 188 -6.14 -16.28 13.56
C ALA A 188 -7.57 -16.08 13.05
N MET A 189 -7.88 -14.93 12.43
CA MET A 189 -9.17 -14.68 11.77
C MET A 189 -9.32 -15.47 10.47
N ARG A 190 -8.21 -15.88 9.83
CA ARG A 190 -8.16 -16.61 8.56
C ARG A 190 -8.89 -15.92 7.40
N PRO A 191 -8.65 -14.63 7.12
CA PRO A 191 -9.13 -14.09 5.87
C PRO A 191 -8.44 -14.79 4.69
N ALA A 192 -9.10 -14.82 3.54
CA ALA A 192 -8.55 -15.45 2.33
C ALA A 192 -7.33 -14.69 1.79
N ALA A 193 -7.27 -13.36 2.01
CA ALA A 193 -6.17 -12.52 1.57
C ALA A 193 -5.93 -11.32 2.49
N LEU A 194 -4.65 -10.88 2.56
CA LEU A 194 -4.22 -9.62 3.14
C LEU A 194 -3.78 -8.68 2.03
N LYS A 195 -4.32 -7.47 2.03
CA LYS A 195 -4.08 -6.49 0.97
C LYS A 195 -3.13 -5.38 1.39
N LEU A 196 -2.10 -5.18 0.58
CA LEU A 196 -1.16 -4.06 0.67
C LEU A 196 -1.53 -3.02 -0.39
N GLU A 197 -1.77 -1.78 0.00
CA GLU A 197 -2.03 -0.69 -0.94
C GLU A 197 -0.72 -0.06 -1.39
N GLY A 198 -0.48 -0.08 -2.69
CA GLY A 198 0.74 0.44 -3.29
C GLY A 198 0.59 0.93 -4.73
N ARG A 199 -0.64 1.13 -5.22
CA ARG A 199 -0.92 1.49 -6.63
C ARG A 199 -0.12 2.68 -7.14
N THR A 200 0.05 3.71 -6.32
CA THR A 200 0.78 4.94 -6.68
C THR A 200 2.21 4.96 -6.12
N LYS A 201 2.66 3.86 -5.55
CA LYS A 201 3.96 3.75 -4.90
C LYS A 201 5.01 3.14 -5.80
N SER A 202 6.28 3.33 -5.46
CA SER A 202 7.41 2.75 -6.20
C SER A 202 7.50 1.23 -6.02
N GLY A 203 8.16 0.54 -6.96
CA GLY A 203 8.46 -0.89 -6.80
C GLY A 203 9.30 -1.20 -5.56
N GLY A 204 10.17 -0.29 -5.14
CA GLY A 204 10.94 -0.41 -3.89
C GLY A 204 10.06 -0.39 -2.64
N TYR A 205 9.05 0.48 -2.60
CA TYR A 205 8.05 0.48 -1.54
C TYR A 205 7.32 -0.88 -1.48
N VAL A 206 6.81 -1.35 -2.62
CA VAL A 206 6.08 -2.62 -2.68
C VAL A 206 6.96 -3.78 -2.22
N ALA A 207 8.22 -3.82 -2.64
CA ALA A 207 9.17 -4.85 -2.25
C ALA A 207 9.40 -4.85 -0.74
N GLN A 208 9.68 -3.69 -0.13
CA GLN A 208 9.93 -3.58 1.32
C GLN A 208 8.70 -3.95 2.14
N VAL A 209 7.54 -3.37 1.83
CA VAL A 209 6.30 -3.65 2.56
C VAL A 209 5.92 -5.13 2.46
N THR A 210 6.03 -5.72 1.25
CA THR A 210 5.73 -7.14 1.05
C THR A 210 6.68 -8.03 1.84
N ASP A 211 7.99 -7.71 1.87
CA ASP A 211 8.98 -8.48 2.63
C ASP A 211 8.70 -8.44 4.13
N VAL A 212 8.36 -7.26 4.67
CA VAL A 212 7.99 -7.09 6.08
C VAL A 212 6.77 -7.94 6.44
N TYR A 213 5.67 -7.81 5.69
CA TYR A 213 4.44 -8.56 5.97
C TYR A 213 4.61 -10.07 5.78
N ARG A 214 5.36 -10.49 4.76
CA ARG A 214 5.68 -11.91 4.56
C ARG A 214 6.52 -12.46 5.73
N THR A 215 7.47 -11.68 6.23
CA THR A 215 8.29 -12.06 7.38
C THR A 215 7.44 -12.13 8.65
N ALA A 216 6.54 -11.15 8.88
CA ALA A 216 5.61 -11.17 9.99
C ALA A 216 4.70 -12.43 9.97
N LEU A 217 4.14 -12.76 8.80
CA LEU A 217 3.31 -13.97 8.63
C LEU A 217 4.09 -15.25 8.90
N ARG A 218 5.34 -15.36 8.44
CA ARG A 218 6.21 -16.52 8.70
C ARG A 218 6.51 -16.66 10.19
N ARG A 219 6.81 -15.55 10.89
CA ARG A 219 7.00 -15.55 12.35
C ARG A 219 5.74 -15.98 13.08
N ALA A 220 4.58 -15.44 12.67
CA ALA A 220 3.29 -15.81 13.25
C ALA A 220 2.95 -17.28 13.04
N ALA A 221 3.28 -17.86 11.89
CA ALA A 221 3.08 -19.27 11.59
C ALA A 221 4.04 -20.20 12.36
N ALA A 222 5.29 -19.75 12.57
CA ALA A 222 6.29 -20.52 13.34
C ALA A 222 6.01 -20.53 14.84
N ASP A 223 5.43 -19.45 15.39
CA ASP A 223 5.08 -19.31 16.81
C ASP A 223 3.72 -18.62 16.96
N PRO A 224 2.61 -19.36 16.79
CA PRO A 224 1.26 -18.78 16.86
C PRO A 224 0.86 -18.29 18.26
N GLU A 225 1.45 -18.83 19.31
CA GLU A 225 1.12 -18.51 20.71
C GLU A 225 1.89 -17.29 21.25
N ASN A 226 2.95 -16.87 20.59
CA ASN A 226 3.71 -15.72 21.00
C ASN A 226 2.85 -14.45 20.94
N ARG A 227 2.73 -13.77 22.07
CA ARG A 227 1.99 -12.50 22.22
C ARG A 227 2.93 -11.32 22.49
N ASP A 228 4.25 -11.54 22.50
CA ASP A 228 5.22 -10.48 22.71
C ASP A 228 5.32 -9.59 21.46
N PRO A 229 4.90 -8.32 21.54
CA PRO A 229 4.95 -7.38 20.43
C PRO A 229 6.37 -6.81 20.19
N SER A 230 7.33 -7.02 21.12
CA SER A 230 8.69 -6.44 21.02
C SER A 230 9.43 -6.94 19.77
N GLY A 231 9.20 -8.20 19.38
CA GLY A 231 9.76 -8.75 18.15
C GLY A 231 9.26 -8.07 16.84
N ASP A 232 8.21 -7.27 16.94
CA ASP A 232 7.62 -6.56 15.81
C ASP A 232 8.17 -5.13 15.65
N ASP A 233 8.94 -4.61 16.62
CA ASP A 233 9.51 -3.25 16.56
C ASP A 233 10.42 -3.07 15.36
N ALA A 234 11.30 -4.04 15.08
CA ALA A 234 12.15 -4.02 13.90
C ALA A 234 11.36 -4.05 12.57
N LEU A 235 10.19 -4.69 12.57
CA LEU A 235 9.31 -4.70 11.40
C LEU A 235 8.65 -3.33 11.18
N VAL A 236 8.23 -2.68 12.26
CA VAL A 236 7.67 -1.33 12.20
C VAL A 236 8.75 -0.32 11.80
N GLU A 237 9.95 -0.41 12.36
CA GLU A 237 11.09 0.44 12.03
C GLU A 237 11.43 0.35 10.53
N GLU A 238 11.44 -0.86 9.97
CA GLU A 238 11.66 -1.05 8.54
C GLU A 238 10.57 -0.33 7.69
N LEU A 239 9.32 -0.34 8.15
CA LEU A 239 8.22 0.34 7.45
C LEU A 239 8.34 1.86 7.49
N PHE A 240 8.98 2.45 8.50
CA PHE A 240 9.23 3.89 8.53
C PHE A 240 10.10 4.37 7.36
N HIS A 241 11.01 3.54 6.83
CA HIS A 241 11.77 3.87 5.64
C HIS A 241 10.90 4.00 4.38
N THR A 242 9.71 3.43 4.38
CA THR A 242 8.77 3.45 3.24
C THR A 242 7.70 4.52 3.39
N SER A 243 7.51 5.04 4.60
CA SER A 243 6.39 5.92 4.92
C SER A 243 6.82 7.39 4.91
N SER A 244 6.02 8.22 4.25
CA SER A 244 6.11 9.68 4.33
C SER A 244 5.13 10.27 5.36
N ARG A 245 4.43 9.43 6.13
CA ARG A 245 3.37 9.80 7.07
C ARG A 245 3.38 8.94 8.29
N PRO A 246 2.75 9.40 9.41
CA PRO A 246 2.55 8.54 10.56
C PRO A 246 1.79 7.26 10.19
N LEU A 247 2.24 6.14 10.75
CA LEU A 247 1.59 4.84 10.62
C LEU A 247 0.61 4.65 11.77
N CYS A 248 -0.57 4.08 11.50
CA CYS A 248 -1.57 3.84 12.55
C CYS A 248 -2.39 2.56 12.32
N SER A 249 -3.08 2.13 13.39
CA SER A 249 -3.99 0.97 13.33
C SER A 249 -5.31 1.24 12.58
N GLY A 250 -5.54 2.45 12.10
CA GLY A 250 -6.81 2.81 11.48
C GLY A 250 -7.99 2.58 12.43
N PHE A 251 -9.04 1.92 11.95
CA PHE A 251 -10.22 1.52 12.72
C PHE A 251 -10.13 0.09 13.28
N PHE A 252 -9.02 -0.61 13.05
CA PHE A 252 -8.86 -2.01 13.49
C PHE A 252 -9.01 -2.17 15.01
N LEU A 253 -8.53 -1.20 15.78
CA LEU A 253 -8.68 -1.13 17.24
C LEU A 253 -9.74 -0.11 17.64
N PRO A 254 -10.46 -0.29 18.78
CA PRO A 254 -11.40 0.69 19.30
C PRO A 254 -10.75 2.05 19.54
N GLN A 255 -9.52 2.07 20.03
CA GLN A 255 -8.69 3.26 20.14
C GLN A 255 -7.57 3.19 19.12
N ARG A 256 -7.49 4.22 18.25
CA ARG A 256 -6.43 4.30 17.24
C ARG A 256 -5.07 4.35 17.92
N ARG A 257 -4.21 3.42 17.54
CA ARG A 257 -2.79 3.45 17.92
C ARG A 257 -1.98 4.06 16.78
N VAL A 258 -1.13 5.03 17.11
CA VAL A 258 -0.16 5.63 16.21
C VAL A 258 1.21 5.06 16.55
N GLU A 259 1.98 4.68 15.54
CA GLU A 259 3.35 4.20 15.71
C GLU A 259 4.28 5.41 15.85
N ASN A 260 5.04 5.43 16.93
CA ASN A 260 6.00 6.49 17.21
C ASN A 260 7.29 6.24 16.43
N VAL A 261 7.68 7.22 15.61
CA VAL A 261 8.99 7.22 14.96
C VAL A 261 10.04 7.60 16.00
N PRO A 262 11.11 6.78 16.20
CA PRO A 262 12.20 7.16 17.10
C PRO A 262 12.80 8.52 16.71
N SER A 263 13.11 9.37 17.67
CA SER A 263 13.62 10.73 17.41
C SER A 263 14.94 10.74 16.64
N ALA A 264 15.75 9.70 16.81
CA ALA A 264 17.02 9.51 16.09
C ALA A 264 16.85 8.87 14.69
N PHE A 265 15.64 8.40 14.35
CA PHE A 265 15.40 7.73 13.08
C PHE A 265 15.56 8.70 11.90
N ARG A 266 16.24 8.24 10.87
CA ARG A 266 16.35 8.94 9.60
C ARG A 266 15.90 7.98 8.50
N PRO A 267 14.94 8.38 7.67
CA PRO A 267 14.51 7.54 6.55
C PRO A 267 15.62 7.47 5.50
N HIS A 268 15.92 6.26 5.05
CA HIS A 268 16.80 6.01 3.93
C HIS A 268 15.95 5.65 2.71
N PRO A 269 15.90 6.48 1.66
CA PRO A 269 15.13 6.19 0.48
C PRO A 269 15.75 5.05 -0.34
N VAL A 270 14.96 4.43 -1.21
CA VAL A 270 15.50 3.50 -2.20
C VAL A 270 16.40 4.28 -3.17
N ALA A 271 17.70 4.05 -3.10
CA ALA A 271 18.69 4.71 -3.92
C ALA A 271 18.77 4.11 -5.33
N ALA A 272 18.76 2.79 -5.45
CA ALA A 272 18.89 2.13 -6.75
C ALA A 272 18.19 0.76 -6.80
N ARG A 273 18.01 0.26 -8.04
CA ARG A 273 17.58 -1.10 -8.35
C ARG A 273 18.69 -1.81 -9.13
N LEU A 274 19.02 -3.04 -8.76
CA LEU A 274 19.91 -3.92 -9.49
C LEU A 274 19.21 -4.43 -10.76
N ILE A 275 19.86 -4.32 -11.90
CA ILE A 275 19.33 -4.73 -13.21
C ILE A 275 19.88 -6.08 -13.61
N GLU A 276 21.22 -6.18 -13.80
CA GLU A 276 21.91 -7.38 -14.24
C GLU A 276 23.38 -7.33 -13.81
N PRO A 277 24.08 -8.47 -13.76
CA PRO A 277 25.55 -8.48 -13.55
C PRO A 277 26.26 -7.75 -14.68
N SER A 278 27.24 -6.92 -14.35
CA SER A 278 28.16 -6.36 -15.34
C SER A 278 29.32 -7.36 -15.63
N GLY A 279 29.84 -7.33 -16.84
CA GLY A 279 30.94 -8.22 -17.25
C GLY A 279 32.24 -8.10 -16.42
N ASN A 280 32.34 -7.07 -15.56
CA ASN A 280 33.53 -6.73 -14.76
C ASN A 280 33.34 -7.07 -13.28
N GLY A 281 32.39 -7.94 -12.92
CA GLY A 281 32.15 -8.36 -11.53
C GLY A 281 31.31 -7.41 -10.70
N GLY A 282 30.81 -6.29 -11.28
CA GLY A 282 29.87 -5.38 -10.66
C GLY A 282 28.42 -5.70 -11.03
N TRP A 283 27.50 -4.82 -10.63
CA TRP A 283 26.09 -4.87 -10.95
C TRP A 283 25.62 -3.60 -11.62
N GLN A 284 25.02 -3.71 -12.78
CA GLN A 284 24.32 -2.58 -13.39
C GLN A 284 23.15 -2.16 -12.50
N ILE A 285 23.06 -0.87 -12.23
CA ILE A 285 22.03 -0.29 -11.38
C ILE A 285 21.26 0.82 -12.10
N GLN A 286 19.99 0.94 -11.77
CA GLN A 286 19.16 2.08 -12.12
C GLN A 286 18.91 2.92 -10.86
N VAL A 287 19.39 4.16 -10.88
CA VAL A 287 19.30 5.07 -9.74
C VAL A 287 17.89 5.66 -9.62
N ARG A 288 17.37 5.68 -8.40
CA ARG A 288 16.01 6.13 -8.07
C ARG A 288 15.99 7.38 -7.20
N SER A 289 16.98 7.51 -6.33
CA SER A 289 17.21 8.70 -5.49
C SER A 289 18.69 9.08 -5.57
N PRO A 290 19.07 10.34 -5.25
CA PRO A 290 20.48 10.71 -5.21
C PRO A 290 21.25 9.75 -4.29
N TRP A 291 22.37 9.23 -4.75
CA TRP A 291 23.22 8.31 -3.99
C TRP A 291 24.67 8.76 -4.05
N ASN A 292 25.26 9.06 -2.89
CA ASN A 292 26.67 9.42 -2.78
C ASN A 292 27.48 8.20 -2.34
N ALA A 293 28.68 8.04 -2.88
CA ALA A 293 29.58 6.92 -2.54
C ALA A 293 30.06 6.95 -1.06
N GLY A 294 29.89 8.09 -0.39
CA GLY A 294 30.18 8.25 1.04
C GLY A 294 29.02 7.92 1.98
N ASP A 295 27.85 7.57 1.45
CA ASP A 295 26.67 7.24 2.26
C ASP A 295 26.74 5.78 2.72
N ASP A 296 26.30 5.50 3.95
CA ASP A 296 25.98 4.14 4.36
C ASP A 296 24.73 3.67 3.63
N ALA A 297 24.82 2.46 3.08
CA ALA A 297 23.71 1.88 2.32
C ALA A 297 23.38 0.48 2.82
N ALA A 298 22.26 -0.07 2.38
CA ALA A 298 21.87 -1.44 2.66
C ALA A 298 21.17 -2.08 1.45
N LEU A 299 21.49 -3.32 1.18
CA LEU A 299 20.75 -4.14 0.22
C LEU A 299 19.48 -4.68 0.85
N LEU A 300 18.39 -4.64 0.10
CA LEU A 300 17.08 -5.14 0.52
C LEU A 300 16.93 -6.59 0.04
N LEU A 301 17.43 -7.54 0.83
CA LEU A 301 17.25 -8.96 0.56
C LEU A 301 15.99 -9.50 1.25
N PRO A 302 15.32 -10.52 0.67
CA PRO A 302 14.13 -11.12 1.26
C PRO A 302 14.35 -11.67 2.67
N GLY A 303 13.31 -11.60 3.53
CA GLY A 303 13.34 -12.11 4.89
C GLY A 303 13.93 -11.12 5.89
N MET A 304 13.85 -9.83 5.61
CA MET A 304 14.40 -8.76 6.46
C MET A 304 15.92 -8.81 6.57
N HIS A 305 16.59 -9.45 5.63
CA HIS A 305 18.04 -9.43 5.57
C HIS A 305 18.52 -8.16 4.89
N ARG A 306 19.25 -7.33 5.64
CA ARG A 306 19.69 -5.97 5.24
C ARG A 306 21.21 -5.86 5.36
N PRO A 307 22.00 -6.59 4.52
CA PRO A 307 23.46 -6.46 4.57
C PRO A 307 23.84 -5.02 4.26
N LYS A 308 24.72 -4.50 5.13
CA LYS A 308 25.20 -3.12 5.04
C LYS A 308 26.27 -2.99 3.96
N LEU A 309 26.25 -1.88 3.29
CA LEU A 309 27.31 -1.34 2.46
C LEU A 309 27.85 -0.10 3.18
N GLU A 310 28.91 -0.28 3.97
CA GLU A 310 29.52 0.85 4.69
C GLU A 310 30.23 1.77 3.71
N ALA A 311 30.27 3.06 4.01
CA ALA A 311 30.99 4.04 3.22
C ALA A 311 32.44 3.59 2.98
N GLY A 312 32.89 3.59 1.73
CA GLY A 312 34.22 3.14 1.32
C GLY A 312 34.39 1.62 1.11
N THR A 313 33.38 0.79 1.40
CA THR A 313 33.43 -0.68 1.11
C THR A 313 32.80 -1.03 -0.24
N TYR A 314 32.25 -0.05 -0.95
CA TYR A 314 31.67 -0.22 -2.27
C TYR A 314 32.13 0.90 -3.23
N VAL A 315 32.02 0.67 -4.51
CA VAL A 315 32.39 1.63 -5.55
C VAL A 315 31.19 1.85 -6.47
N LEU A 316 30.97 3.12 -6.82
CA LEU A 316 30.02 3.53 -7.85
C LEU A 316 30.77 3.97 -9.10
N GLU A 317 30.32 3.47 -10.26
CA GLU A 317 30.75 3.96 -11.57
C GLU A 317 29.55 4.54 -12.33
N ASN A 318 29.82 5.58 -13.11
CA ASN A 318 28.83 6.15 -14.01
C ASN A 318 28.65 5.26 -15.27
N HIS A 319 27.75 5.65 -16.16
CA HIS A 319 27.48 4.91 -17.41
C HIS A 319 28.66 4.86 -18.38
N ARG A 320 29.76 5.60 -18.12
CA ARG A 320 31.00 5.58 -18.91
C ARG A 320 32.08 4.68 -18.31
N GLY A 321 31.78 4.02 -17.17
CA GLY A 321 32.75 3.20 -16.43
C GLY A 321 33.76 4.03 -15.62
N GLU A 322 33.47 5.30 -15.33
CA GLU A 322 34.31 6.14 -14.51
C GLU A 322 33.81 6.14 -13.07
N LYS A 323 34.73 5.99 -12.11
CA LYS A 323 34.38 6.13 -10.68
C LYS A 323 33.75 7.49 -10.43
N THR A 324 32.71 7.48 -9.61
CA THR A 324 31.98 8.70 -9.29
C THR A 324 31.59 8.74 -7.81
N ASP A 325 31.63 9.91 -7.23
CA ASP A 325 31.20 10.13 -5.84
C ASP A 325 29.69 10.27 -5.72
N ARG A 326 28.97 10.43 -6.86
CA ARG A 326 27.52 10.63 -6.85
C ARG A 326 26.85 10.13 -8.13
N LEU A 327 25.71 9.50 -7.95
CA LEU A 327 24.75 9.18 -9.02
C LEU A 327 23.42 9.88 -8.74
N ASN A 328 22.78 10.44 -9.77
CA ASN A 328 21.51 11.14 -9.68
C ASN A 328 20.32 10.28 -10.18
N PRO A 329 19.08 10.58 -9.77
CA PRO A 329 17.89 9.85 -10.22
C PRO A 329 17.78 9.78 -11.74
N GLY A 330 17.38 8.62 -12.24
CA GLY A 330 17.23 8.35 -13.68
C GLY A 330 18.53 7.91 -14.37
N MET A 331 19.69 8.07 -13.72
CA MET A 331 20.97 7.56 -14.27
C MET A 331 21.06 6.04 -14.16
N THR A 332 21.88 5.47 -15.01
CA THR A 332 22.42 4.11 -14.88
C THR A 332 23.88 4.20 -14.45
N GLY A 333 24.34 3.18 -13.74
CA GLY A 333 25.72 3.06 -13.30
C GLY A 333 26.04 1.62 -12.95
N THR A 334 27.22 1.39 -12.36
CA THR A 334 27.63 0.08 -11.87
C THR A 334 27.98 0.18 -10.38
N LEU A 335 27.45 -0.75 -9.60
CA LEU A 335 27.79 -0.96 -8.19
C LEU A 335 28.77 -2.13 -8.08
N TYR A 336 29.90 -1.91 -7.43
CA TYR A 336 30.83 -2.97 -7.01
C TYR A 336 30.78 -3.11 -5.50
N CYS A 337 30.51 -4.31 -5.01
CA CYS A 337 30.47 -4.63 -3.58
C CYS A 337 30.72 -6.12 -3.37
N ASP A 338 31.14 -6.50 -2.15
CA ASP A 338 31.49 -7.87 -1.78
C ASP A 338 30.29 -8.69 -1.25
N ILE A 339 29.06 -8.27 -1.54
CA ILE A 339 27.87 -8.99 -1.08
C ILE A 339 27.51 -10.08 -2.09
N GLU A 340 27.36 -11.30 -1.57
CA GLU A 340 26.97 -12.47 -2.34
C GLU A 340 25.45 -12.56 -2.55
N ASN A 341 25.03 -13.47 -3.45
CA ASN A 341 23.62 -13.79 -3.74
C ASN A 341 22.81 -12.63 -4.31
N LEU A 342 23.46 -11.69 -4.96
CA LEU A 342 22.78 -10.62 -5.68
C LEU A 342 22.05 -11.18 -6.90
N ARG A 343 20.92 -10.58 -7.22
CA ARG A 343 20.08 -10.95 -8.36
C ARG A 343 19.35 -9.73 -8.93
N PRO A 344 18.93 -9.81 -10.20
CA PRO A 344 18.11 -8.75 -10.81
C PRO A 344 16.85 -8.44 -9.98
N GLY A 345 16.51 -7.17 -9.91
CA GLY A 345 15.31 -6.70 -9.23
C GLY A 345 15.47 -6.39 -7.75
N LEU A 346 16.61 -6.68 -7.11
CA LEU A 346 16.90 -6.23 -5.75
C LEU A 346 17.05 -4.71 -5.71
N TYR A 347 16.82 -4.15 -4.52
CA TYR A 347 16.93 -2.72 -4.27
C TYR A 347 18.04 -2.44 -3.26
N VAL A 348 18.63 -1.26 -3.40
CA VAL A 348 19.54 -0.63 -2.42
C VAL A 348 18.85 0.58 -1.85
N ARG A 349 18.94 0.81 -0.54
CA ARG A 349 18.58 2.08 0.10
C ARG A 349 19.83 2.73 0.67
N ALA A 350 19.91 4.06 0.57
CA ALA A 350 21.01 4.87 1.09
C ALA A 350 20.50 6.20 1.65
#